data_4b5b9911c11b41c107ceda0c62ecda5f
#
_entry.id   4b5b9911c11b41c107ceda0c62ecda5f
#
_cell.length_a   1.000
_cell.length_b   1.000
_cell.length_c   1.000
_cell.angle_alpha   90.00
_cell.angle_beta   90.00
_cell.angle_gamma   90.00
#
_symmetry.space_group_name_H-M   'P 1'
#
loop_
_entity.id
_entity.type
_entity.pdbx_description
1 polymer ?
#
loop_
_entity_poly.entity_id
_entity_poly.type
_entity_poly.pdbx_seq_one_letter_code
_entity_poly.pdbx_strand_id
1 'polypeptide(L)'
;MIFISIEDFYEKVSSFSKMSRQEEKECALQMKEGSTAAREKLIQSYLPMVAAHIRRRPAYMQNLGFVLYCQQALEKAVDSFNFLQDSETFVHRLSWHLRQTDTKYIANCR
;
A
#
# COMPACT_ATOMS: atom_id res chain seq x y z
N MET A 1 5.64 2.93 10.08
CA MET A 1 6.97 3.15 9.47
C MET A 1 7.10 4.59 9.03
N ILE A 2 8.20 5.23 9.36
CA ILE A 2 8.44 6.66 9.10
C ILE A 2 9.54 6.80 8.05
N PHE A 3 9.31 7.65 7.05
CA PHE A 3 10.29 7.96 6.01
C PHE A 3 10.68 9.44 6.11
N ILE A 4 11.98 9.72 5.95
CA ILE A 4 12.52 11.09 6.05
C ILE A 4 12.65 11.78 4.69
N SER A 5 12.59 11.01 3.61
CA SER A 5 12.63 11.51 2.25
C SER A 5 12.03 10.47 1.30
N ILE A 6 11.77 10.86 0.05
CA ILE A 6 11.27 9.90 -0.93
C ILE A 6 12.34 8.87 -1.27
N GLU A 7 13.60 9.25 -1.28
CA GLU A 7 14.72 8.33 -1.49
C GLU A 7 14.78 7.31 -0.36
N ASP A 8 14.61 7.75 0.87
CA ASP A 8 14.53 6.87 2.05
C ASP A 8 13.37 5.87 1.92
N PHE A 9 12.22 6.35 1.45
CA PHE A 9 11.07 5.49 1.19
C PHE A 9 11.42 4.39 0.18
N TYR A 10 11.99 4.76 -0.98
CA TYR A 10 12.36 3.79 -2.00
C TYR A 10 13.38 2.78 -1.50
N GLU A 11 14.36 3.22 -0.74
CA GLU A 11 15.40 2.36 -0.18
C GLU A 11 14.81 1.34 0.80
N LYS A 12 14.00 1.81 1.73
CA LYS A 12 13.42 0.94 2.76
C LYS A 12 12.45 -0.08 2.17
N VAL A 13 11.59 0.33 1.23
CA VAL A 13 10.62 -0.59 0.65
C VAL A 13 11.24 -1.60 -0.30
N SER A 14 12.44 -1.33 -0.82
CA SER A 14 13.12 -2.27 -1.72
C SER A 14 13.48 -3.59 -1.05
N SER A 15 13.55 -3.61 0.28
CA SER A 15 13.85 -4.81 1.06
C SER A 15 12.62 -5.69 1.31
N PHE A 16 11.42 -5.18 1.07
CA PHE A 16 10.19 -5.94 1.32
C PHE A 16 9.86 -6.85 0.15
N SER A 17 9.36 -8.04 0.47
CA SER A 17 8.99 -9.04 -0.53
C SER A 17 7.49 -9.25 -0.55
N LYS A 18 6.97 -9.57 -1.73
CA LYS A 18 5.56 -9.92 -1.90
C LYS A 18 5.30 -11.25 -1.20
N MET A 19 4.17 -11.34 -0.51
CA MET A 19 3.72 -12.60 0.10
C MET A 19 3.09 -13.52 -0.95
N SER A 20 3.17 -14.83 -0.69
CA SER A 20 2.36 -15.81 -1.41
C SER A 20 0.89 -15.66 -1.01
N ARG A 21 -0.01 -16.22 -1.81
CA ARG A 21 -1.44 -16.21 -1.49
C ARG A 21 -1.73 -16.90 -0.15
N GLN A 22 -1.02 -17.98 0.14
CA GLN A 22 -1.16 -18.70 1.40
C GLN A 22 -0.75 -17.84 2.60
N GLU A 23 0.39 -17.15 2.48
CA GLU A 23 0.85 -16.23 3.53
C GLU A 23 -0.13 -15.08 3.75
N GLU A 24 -0.72 -14.54 2.69
CA GLU A 24 -1.73 -13.47 2.80
C GLU A 24 -2.96 -13.96 3.58
N LYS A 25 -3.43 -15.18 3.30
CA LYS A 25 -4.56 -15.77 4.01
C LYS A 25 -4.27 -15.98 5.49
N GLU A 26 -3.07 -16.47 5.80
CA GLU A 26 -2.64 -16.66 7.18
C GLU A 26 -2.59 -15.34 7.94
N CYS A 27 -2.02 -14.31 7.32
CA CYS A 27 -2.01 -12.97 7.92
C CYS A 27 -3.43 -12.41 8.10
N ALA A 28 -4.31 -12.65 7.14
CA ALA A 28 -5.69 -12.20 7.22
C ALA A 28 -6.44 -12.85 8.37
N LEU A 29 -6.22 -14.14 8.61
CA LEU A 29 -6.79 -14.85 9.75
C LEU A 29 -6.32 -14.28 11.08
N GLN A 30 -5.00 -14.05 11.19
CA GLN A 30 -4.40 -13.44 12.38
C GLN A 30 -4.91 -12.02 12.62
N MET A 31 -5.11 -11.27 11.55
CA MET A 31 -5.64 -9.90 11.61
C MET A 31 -7.07 -9.90 12.14
N LYS A 32 -7.91 -10.88 11.76
CA LYS A 32 -9.25 -11.05 12.28
C LYS A 32 -9.25 -11.31 13.78
N GLU A 33 -8.20 -11.95 14.29
CA GLU A 33 -8.00 -12.21 15.71
C GLU A 33 -7.39 -11.03 16.46
N GLY A 34 -7.18 -9.91 15.78
CA GLY A 34 -6.69 -8.68 16.38
C GLY A 34 -5.18 -8.47 16.27
N SER A 35 -4.48 -9.27 15.44
CA SER A 35 -3.03 -9.12 15.28
C SER A 35 -2.67 -7.88 14.47
N THR A 36 -2.10 -6.87 15.12
CA THR A 36 -1.57 -5.69 14.45
C THR A 36 -0.28 -6.02 13.68
N ALA A 37 0.51 -6.99 14.16
CA ALA A 37 1.72 -7.43 13.47
C ALA A 37 1.40 -8.06 12.11
N ALA A 38 0.33 -8.85 12.02
CA ALA A 38 -0.11 -9.43 10.75
C ALA A 38 -0.57 -8.35 9.76
N ARG A 39 -1.30 -7.35 10.26
CA ARG A 39 -1.73 -6.21 9.44
C ARG A 39 -0.53 -5.46 8.87
N GLU A 40 0.47 -5.20 9.69
CA GLU A 40 1.71 -4.52 9.26
C GLU A 40 2.45 -5.33 8.19
N LYS A 41 2.51 -6.65 8.33
CA LYS A 41 3.14 -7.51 7.34
C LYS A 41 2.44 -7.43 5.98
N LEU A 42 1.12 -7.43 5.97
CA LEU A 42 0.34 -7.26 4.73
C LEU A 42 0.63 -5.91 4.09
N ILE A 43 0.61 -4.83 4.86
CA ILE A 43 0.90 -3.49 4.38
C ILE A 43 2.31 -3.43 3.78
N GLN A 44 3.32 -3.92 4.49
CA GLN A 44 4.71 -3.91 4.03
C GLN A 44 4.89 -4.70 2.73
N SER A 45 4.20 -5.82 2.58
CA SER A 45 4.32 -6.65 1.38
C SER A 45 3.82 -5.95 0.10
N TYR A 46 2.97 -4.93 0.24
CA TYR A 46 2.44 -4.17 -0.90
C TYR A 46 3.09 -2.80 -1.08
N LEU A 47 3.97 -2.37 -0.18
CA LEU A 47 4.68 -1.11 -0.34
C LEU A 47 5.55 -1.05 -1.60
N PRO A 48 6.21 -2.14 -2.05
CA PRO A 48 6.94 -2.10 -3.33
C PRO A 48 6.03 -1.77 -4.52
N MET A 49 4.78 -2.24 -4.52
CA MET A 49 3.81 -1.90 -5.56
C MET A 49 3.45 -0.41 -5.51
N VAL A 50 3.29 0.14 -4.30
CA VAL A 50 3.05 1.57 -4.10
C VAL A 50 4.24 2.38 -4.63
N ALA A 51 5.47 1.97 -4.32
CA ALA A 51 6.67 2.63 -4.82
C ALA A 51 6.73 2.63 -6.35
N ALA A 52 6.39 1.50 -6.97
CA ALA A 52 6.35 1.39 -8.43
C ALA A 52 5.30 2.34 -9.03
N HIS A 53 4.14 2.46 -8.38
CA HIS A 53 3.09 3.39 -8.81
C HIS A 53 3.60 4.84 -8.76
N ILE A 54 4.25 5.24 -7.66
CA ILE A 54 4.77 6.59 -7.47
C ILE A 54 5.84 6.92 -8.51
N ARG A 55 6.74 5.97 -8.79
CA ARG A 55 7.81 6.16 -9.79
C ARG A 55 7.28 6.44 -11.19
N ARG A 56 6.06 6.00 -11.50
CA ARG A 56 5.43 6.24 -12.80
C ARG A 56 4.65 7.54 -12.85
N ARG A 57 4.61 8.30 -11.76
CA ARG A 57 3.94 9.60 -11.70
C ARG A 57 4.90 10.72 -12.10
N PRO A 58 4.35 11.87 -12.52
CA PRO A 58 5.20 13.03 -12.83
C PRO A 58 6.07 13.45 -11.63
N ALA A 59 7.18 14.11 -11.91
CA ALA A 59 8.14 14.49 -10.88
C ALA A 59 7.53 15.30 -9.73
N TYR A 60 6.56 16.16 -10.03
CA TYR A 60 5.93 16.98 -8.98
C TYR A 60 5.12 16.17 -7.97
N MET A 61 4.78 14.92 -8.29
CA MET A 61 4.10 14.01 -7.39
C MET A 61 5.05 13.11 -6.60
N GLN A 62 6.34 13.09 -6.96
CA GLN A 62 7.31 12.22 -6.32
C GLN A 62 7.91 12.88 -5.07
N ASN A 63 7.10 12.93 -4.02
CA ASN A 63 7.48 13.54 -2.74
C ASN A 63 6.79 12.83 -1.57
N LEU A 64 7.24 13.12 -0.34
CA LEU A 64 6.69 12.47 0.87
C LEU A 64 5.20 12.74 1.08
N GLY A 65 4.72 13.91 0.69
CA GLY A 65 3.29 14.22 0.80
C GLY A 65 2.44 13.20 0.05
N PHE A 66 2.83 12.89 -1.18
CA PHE A 66 2.15 11.88 -1.99
C PHE A 66 2.34 10.47 -1.44
N VAL A 67 3.53 10.16 -0.93
CA VAL A 67 3.79 8.87 -0.26
C VAL A 67 2.80 8.65 0.87
N LEU A 68 2.56 9.66 1.70
CA LEU A 68 1.60 9.56 2.80
C LEU A 68 0.17 9.32 2.31
N TYR A 69 -0.25 9.98 1.24
CA TYR A 69 -1.55 9.74 0.62
C TYR A 69 -1.69 8.28 0.16
N CYS A 70 -0.65 7.76 -0.49
CA CYS A 70 -0.65 6.38 -0.99
C CYS A 70 -0.61 5.36 0.15
N GLN A 71 0.12 5.65 1.23
CA GLN A 71 0.13 4.78 2.42
C GLN A 71 -1.25 4.69 3.06
N GLN A 72 -1.96 5.81 3.18
CA GLN A 72 -3.32 5.82 3.70
C GLN A 72 -4.26 5.02 2.80
N ALA A 73 -4.11 5.13 1.49
CA ALA A 73 -4.90 4.35 0.53
C ALA A 73 -4.65 2.85 0.70
N LEU A 74 -3.39 2.45 0.88
CA LEU A 74 -3.03 1.05 1.11
C LEU A 74 -3.64 0.53 2.41
N GLU A 75 -3.56 1.31 3.49
CA GLU A 75 -4.14 0.93 4.78
C GLU A 75 -5.65 0.71 4.68
N LYS A 76 -6.35 1.62 4.01
CA LYS A 76 -7.79 1.51 3.78
C LYS A 76 -8.12 0.28 2.95
N ALA A 77 -7.33 0.01 1.91
CA ALA A 77 -7.52 -1.15 1.05
C ALA A 77 -7.36 -2.45 1.85
N VAL A 78 -6.31 -2.55 2.67
CA VAL A 78 -6.06 -3.72 3.51
C VAL A 78 -7.21 -3.93 4.50
N ASP A 79 -7.66 -2.86 5.14
CA ASP A 79 -8.71 -2.95 6.17
C ASP A 79 -10.09 -3.30 5.59
N SER A 80 -10.36 -2.96 4.32
CA SER A 80 -11.65 -3.19 3.69
C SER A 80 -11.72 -4.45 2.84
N PHE A 81 -10.57 -5.06 2.49
CA PHE A 81 -10.54 -6.21 1.61
C PHE A 81 -10.67 -7.52 2.38
N ASN A 82 -11.51 -8.42 1.86
CA ASN A 82 -11.64 -9.75 2.45
C ASN A 82 -10.72 -10.74 1.73
N PHE A 83 -9.54 -10.95 2.27
CA PHE A 83 -8.53 -11.84 1.69
C PHE A 83 -8.96 -13.31 1.69
N LEU A 84 -10.01 -13.66 2.43
CA LEU A 84 -10.45 -15.04 2.58
C LEU A 84 -11.54 -15.44 1.59
N GLN A 85 -12.33 -14.47 1.12
CA GLN A 85 -13.54 -14.75 0.34
C GLN A 85 -13.60 -14.06 -1.02
N ASP A 86 -12.88 -12.97 -1.22
CA ASP A 86 -13.02 -12.18 -2.44
C ASP A 86 -12.47 -12.91 -3.67
N SER A 87 -13.24 -12.86 -4.75
CA SER A 87 -12.85 -13.44 -6.03
C SER A 87 -11.86 -12.57 -6.78
N GLU A 88 -11.87 -11.26 -6.56
CA GLU A 88 -10.88 -10.37 -7.18
C GLU A 88 -9.58 -10.39 -6.39
N THR A 89 -8.47 -10.01 -7.05
CA THR A 89 -7.18 -9.93 -6.37
C THR A 89 -7.08 -8.63 -5.60
N PHE A 90 -6.30 -8.63 -4.51
CA PHE A 90 -6.02 -7.41 -3.76
C PHE A 90 -5.29 -6.38 -4.62
N VAL A 91 -4.42 -6.83 -5.53
CA VAL A 91 -3.71 -5.94 -6.47
C VAL A 91 -4.71 -5.09 -7.27
N HIS A 92 -5.79 -5.69 -7.74
CA HIS A 92 -6.82 -4.98 -8.48
C HIS A 92 -7.50 -3.90 -7.60
N ARG A 93 -7.86 -4.27 -6.38
CA ARG A 93 -8.47 -3.35 -5.41
C ARG A 93 -7.53 -2.21 -5.05
N LEU A 94 -6.26 -2.52 -4.79
CA LEU A 94 -5.25 -1.52 -4.46
C LEU A 94 -5.04 -0.56 -5.64
N SER A 95 -4.98 -1.07 -6.86
CA SER A 95 -4.83 -0.24 -8.07
C SER A 95 -5.97 0.79 -8.17
N TRP A 96 -7.19 0.38 -7.86
CA TRP A 96 -8.34 1.29 -7.86
C TRP A 96 -8.16 2.40 -6.81
N HIS A 97 -7.77 2.03 -5.59
CA HIS A 97 -7.53 3.01 -4.52
C HIS A 97 -6.42 3.99 -4.87
N LEU A 98 -5.33 3.50 -5.49
CA LEU A 98 -4.22 4.37 -5.88
C LEU A 98 -4.63 5.38 -6.96
N ARG A 99 -5.46 4.97 -7.93
CA ARG A 99 -5.97 5.89 -8.96
C ARG A 99 -6.85 6.98 -8.35
N GLN A 100 -7.69 6.63 -7.39
CA GLN A 100 -8.51 7.61 -6.67
C GLN A 100 -7.62 8.58 -5.88
N THR A 101 -6.55 8.07 -5.31
CA THR A 101 -5.59 8.86 -4.55
C THR A 101 -4.87 9.87 -5.43
N ASP A 102 -4.48 9.49 -6.65
CA ASP A 102 -3.86 10.41 -7.61
C ASP A 102 -4.75 11.62 -7.86
N THR A 103 -6.02 11.37 -8.15
CA THR A 103 -7.00 12.42 -8.42
C THR A 103 -7.17 13.34 -7.21
N LYS A 104 -7.28 12.75 -6.03
CA LYS A 104 -7.44 13.50 -4.78
C LYS A 104 -6.23 14.37 -4.48
N TYR A 105 -5.03 13.83 -4.67
CA TYR A 105 -3.79 14.55 -4.42
C TYR A 105 -3.66 15.75 -5.37
N ILE A 106 -3.90 15.54 -6.66
CA ILE A 106 -3.84 16.59 -7.67
C ILE A 106 -4.82 17.72 -7.32
N ALA A 107 -6.03 17.38 -6.93
CA ALA A 107 -7.05 18.38 -6.55
C ALA A 107 -6.60 19.20 -5.34
N ASN A 108 -5.94 18.60 -4.38
CA ASN A 108 -5.49 19.26 -3.17
C ASN A 108 -4.22 20.10 -3.35
N CYS A 109 -3.50 19.91 -4.46
CA CYS A 109 -2.27 20.67 -4.76
C CYS A 109 -2.51 21.96 -5.55
N ARG A 110 -3.74 22.28 -5.87
CA ARG A 110 -4.10 23.50 -6.62
C ARG A 110 -4.22 24.71 -5.69
#